data_5aa821376a2a00c1e9ddbcf48fa7eac8
#
_entry.id   5aa821376a2a00c1e9ddbcf48fa7eac8
#
_cell.length_a   1.000
_cell.length_b   1.000
_cell.length_c   1.000
_cell.angle_alpha   90.00
_cell.angle_beta   90.00
_cell.angle_gamma   90.00
#
_symmetry.space_group_name_H-M   'P 1'
#
loop_
_entity.id
_entity.type
_entity.pdbx_description
1 polymer ?
#
loop_
_entity_poly.entity_id
_entity_poly.type
_entity_poly.pdbx_seq_one_letter_code
_entity_poly.pdbx_strand_id
1 'polypeptide(L)'
;MIAIDLDGTLLSPTGEVTPRARQAVHKCLSAGWLVCFATGRNWTESQAVLEAVDHFPTAVFVGGAMVIDTRHRQTIHRTLMGPKLAAELCQFLEAQGHAALALQDTASAGVDYLISGDVPLDEATRQWMSVTQAKVKSVGRLAEQAHEHTIRVGICASKEEIEKVKTALAAAFEQRVVYQNLLVPAYGVEVLEVFDPAVNKWEGILHVARHHAISPEQIIAIGDDVNDIPMIQNAGLGVAMGNARPPVLAVARRVIGANHDEGLAEFLEELVESHAVQPLPERER
;
A
#
# COMPACT_ATOMS: atom_id res chain seq x y z
N MET A 1 15.14 -7.37 -8.94
CA MET A 1 14.24 -7.20 -7.79
C MET A 1 12.84 -7.58 -8.21
N ILE A 2 12.06 -8.19 -7.33
CA ILE A 2 10.64 -8.48 -7.53
C ILE A 2 9.86 -7.63 -6.52
N ALA A 3 9.00 -6.74 -7.00
CA ALA A 3 8.07 -5.95 -6.19
C ALA A 3 6.68 -6.59 -6.30
N ILE A 4 6.09 -6.95 -5.17
CA ILE A 4 4.84 -7.72 -5.09
C ILE A 4 3.84 -6.95 -4.24
N ASP A 5 2.66 -6.69 -4.80
CA ASP A 5 1.52 -6.21 -4.01
C ASP A 5 0.97 -7.31 -3.10
N LEU A 6 0.23 -6.92 -2.06
CA LEU A 6 -0.33 -7.87 -1.11
C LEU A 6 -1.77 -8.27 -1.48
N ASP A 7 -2.70 -7.32 -1.46
CA ASP A 7 -4.13 -7.58 -1.59
C ASP A 7 -4.52 -7.88 -3.04
N GLY A 8 -5.12 -9.04 -3.30
CA GLY A 8 -5.45 -9.45 -4.67
C GLY A 8 -4.27 -9.99 -5.47
N THR A 9 -3.04 -9.94 -4.93
CA THR A 9 -1.80 -10.41 -5.56
C THR A 9 -1.17 -11.55 -4.76
N LEU A 10 -0.50 -11.25 -3.64
CA LEU A 10 0.10 -12.27 -2.75
C LEU A 10 -0.96 -13.02 -1.95
N LEU A 11 -1.99 -12.29 -1.52
CA LEU A 11 -3.07 -12.82 -0.70
C LEU A 11 -4.14 -13.48 -1.57
N SER A 12 -4.63 -14.63 -1.10
CA SER A 12 -5.81 -15.29 -1.64
C SER A 12 -7.06 -14.42 -1.47
N PRO A 13 -8.19 -14.75 -2.10
CA PRO A 13 -9.46 -14.06 -1.87
C PRO A 13 -9.94 -14.08 -0.41
N THR A 14 -9.44 -15.02 0.41
CA THR A 14 -9.73 -15.08 1.86
C THR A 14 -8.78 -14.21 2.69
N GLY A 15 -7.82 -13.51 2.07
CA GLY A 15 -6.86 -12.66 2.75
C GLY A 15 -5.69 -13.42 3.39
N GLU A 16 -5.44 -14.64 2.97
CA GLU A 16 -4.40 -15.52 3.52
C GLU A 16 -3.24 -15.70 2.55
N VAL A 17 -2.04 -15.90 3.09
CA VAL A 17 -0.87 -16.36 2.31
C VAL A 17 -0.95 -17.87 2.18
N THR A 18 -1.04 -18.36 0.94
CA THR A 18 -1.08 -19.82 0.71
C THR A 18 0.30 -20.45 0.93
N PRO A 19 0.36 -21.73 1.32
CA PRO A 19 1.64 -22.44 1.46
C PRO A 19 2.49 -22.41 0.21
N ARG A 20 1.86 -22.47 -0.98
CA ARG A 20 2.56 -22.43 -2.27
C ARG A 20 3.13 -21.06 -2.57
N ALA A 21 2.35 -19.98 -2.35
CA ALA A 21 2.83 -18.61 -2.50
C ALA A 21 4.03 -18.32 -1.59
N ARG A 22 3.94 -18.71 -0.30
CA ARG A 22 5.08 -18.62 0.64
C ARG A 22 6.31 -19.35 0.09
N GLN A 23 6.15 -20.61 -0.33
CA GLN A 23 7.26 -21.42 -0.84
C GLN A 23 7.87 -20.80 -2.10
N ALA A 24 7.06 -20.27 -3.02
CA ALA A 24 7.53 -19.62 -4.24
C ALA A 24 8.34 -18.36 -3.94
N VAL A 25 7.91 -17.52 -2.98
CA VAL A 25 8.69 -16.38 -2.48
C VAL A 25 10.06 -16.85 -1.95
N HIS A 26 10.07 -17.90 -1.12
CA HIS A 26 11.34 -18.44 -0.56
C HIS A 26 12.26 -19.04 -1.63
N LYS A 27 11.71 -19.64 -2.70
CA LYS A 27 12.50 -20.09 -3.86
C LYS A 27 13.19 -18.91 -4.56
N CYS A 28 12.46 -17.80 -4.77
CA CYS A 28 13.04 -16.57 -5.32
C CYS A 28 14.17 -16.02 -4.46
N LEU A 29 13.96 -15.94 -3.13
CA LEU A 29 15.00 -15.51 -2.19
C LEU A 29 16.24 -16.41 -2.24
N SER A 30 16.05 -17.73 -2.29
CA SER A 30 17.13 -18.72 -2.39
C SER A 30 17.89 -18.63 -3.72
N ALA A 31 17.22 -18.21 -4.79
CA ALA A 31 17.81 -17.94 -6.10
C ALA A 31 18.49 -16.56 -6.20
N GLY A 32 18.55 -15.79 -5.10
CA GLY A 32 19.24 -14.50 -5.03
C GLY A 32 18.42 -13.30 -5.46
N TRP A 33 17.10 -13.46 -5.65
CA TRP A 33 16.23 -12.33 -5.92
C TRP A 33 16.01 -11.47 -4.66
N LEU A 34 16.05 -10.16 -4.81
CA LEU A 34 15.51 -9.25 -3.80
C LEU A 34 13.99 -9.21 -3.97
N VAL A 35 13.24 -9.64 -2.95
CA VAL A 35 11.77 -9.53 -2.92
C VAL A 35 11.39 -8.37 -2.01
N CYS A 36 10.57 -7.45 -2.54
CA CYS A 36 10.05 -6.28 -1.86
C CYS A 36 8.51 -6.30 -1.92
N PHE A 37 7.83 -6.12 -0.81
CA PHE A 37 6.38 -5.95 -0.82
C PHE A 37 6.01 -4.47 -0.95
N ALA A 38 4.90 -4.18 -1.68
CA ALA A 38 4.42 -2.82 -1.90
C ALA A 38 2.90 -2.78 -1.74
N THR A 39 2.40 -2.22 -0.63
CA THR A 39 1.00 -2.29 -0.24
C THR A 39 0.39 -0.93 0.11
N GLY A 40 -0.94 -0.82 -0.02
CA GLY A 40 -1.73 0.29 0.52
C GLY A 40 -1.88 0.23 2.05
N ARG A 41 -1.72 -0.95 2.66
CA ARG A 41 -1.81 -1.15 4.11
C ARG A 41 -0.72 -0.38 4.85
N ASN A 42 -0.99 -0.02 6.11
CA ASN A 42 0.04 0.45 7.01
C ASN A 42 0.85 -0.73 7.61
N TRP A 43 1.89 -0.39 8.38
CA TRP A 43 2.75 -1.38 9.02
C TRP A 43 1.97 -2.33 9.95
N THR A 44 1.11 -1.80 10.84
CA THR A 44 0.36 -2.59 11.82
C THR A 44 -0.54 -3.62 11.14
N GLU A 45 -1.23 -3.23 10.06
CA GLU A 45 -2.12 -4.09 9.28
C GLU A 45 -1.38 -5.15 8.44
N SER A 46 -0.08 -4.96 8.22
CA SER A 46 0.73 -5.85 7.36
C SER A 46 1.52 -6.89 8.16
N GLN A 47 1.66 -6.75 9.47
CA GLN A 47 2.52 -7.64 10.29
C GLN A 47 2.15 -9.11 10.16
N ALA A 48 0.87 -9.45 10.28
CA ALA A 48 0.41 -10.83 10.17
C ALA A 48 0.70 -11.46 8.80
N VAL A 49 0.65 -10.65 7.72
CA VAL A 49 0.99 -11.11 6.35
C VAL A 49 2.47 -11.42 6.26
N LEU A 50 3.34 -10.53 6.76
CA LEU A 50 4.80 -10.74 6.71
C LEU A 50 5.22 -11.94 7.56
N GLU A 51 4.57 -12.15 8.71
CA GLU A 51 4.76 -13.33 9.56
C GLU A 51 4.32 -14.62 8.83
N ALA A 52 3.19 -14.59 8.13
CA ALA A 52 2.70 -15.73 7.36
C ALA A 52 3.63 -16.10 6.19
N VAL A 53 4.21 -15.10 5.51
CA VAL A 53 5.24 -15.33 4.47
C VAL A 53 6.56 -15.79 5.07
N ASP A 54 6.86 -15.44 6.32
CA ASP A 54 8.16 -15.61 6.98
C ASP A 54 9.29 -14.88 6.23
N HIS A 55 8.98 -13.67 5.78
CA HIS A 55 9.94 -12.80 5.10
C HIS A 55 9.75 -11.34 5.54
N PHE A 56 10.81 -10.75 6.07
CA PHE A 56 10.81 -9.40 6.62
C PHE A 56 11.79 -8.49 5.84
N PRO A 57 11.41 -8.08 4.61
CA PRO A 57 12.27 -7.23 3.79
C PRO A 57 12.17 -5.78 4.19
N THR A 58 12.97 -4.92 3.55
CA THR A 58 12.59 -3.52 3.38
C THR A 58 11.40 -3.47 2.44
N ALA A 59 10.27 -2.93 2.91
CA ALA A 59 9.01 -2.96 2.19
C ALA A 59 8.34 -1.58 2.12
N VAL A 60 7.43 -1.43 1.17
CA VAL A 60 6.71 -0.20 0.84
C VAL A 60 5.29 -0.29 1.38
N PHE A 61 4.91 0.69 2.19
CA PHE A 61 3.61 0.77 2.85
C PHE A 61 2.88 2.06 2.51
N VAL A 62 1.58 2.09 2.85
CA VAL A 62 0.74 3.28 2.73
C VAL A 62 0.77 3.85 1.30
N GLY A 63 0.61 2.96 0.32
CA GLY A 63 0.59 3.36 -1.10
C GLY A 63 1.90 3.94 -1.64
N GLY A 64 3.02 3.76 -0.96
CA GLY A 64 4.31 4.35 -1.32
C GLY A 64 4.79 5.45 -0.40
N ALA A 65 3.94 5.93 0.51
CA ALA A 65 4.29 7.01 1.42
C ALA A 65 5.34 6.63 2.47
N MET A 66 5.50 5.34 2.77
CA MET A 66 6.45 4.86 3.77
C MET A 66 7.29 3.70 3.24
N VAL A 67 8.58 3.72 3.53
CA VAL A 67 9.50 2.59 3.34
C VAL A 67 10.04 2.19 4.71
N ILE A 68 9.85 0.95 5.09
CA ILE A 68 10.18 0.43 6.43
C ILE A 68 11.11 -0.77 6.28
N ASP A 69 12.22 -0.76 7.02
CA ASP A 69 12.95 -1.98 7.36
C ASP A 69 12.10 -2.77 8.37
N THR A 70 11.43 -3.79 7.89
CA THR A 70 10.46 -4.55 8.69
C THR A 70 11.14 -5.43 9.74
N ARG A 71 12.39 -5.84 9.50
CA ARG A 71 13.18 -6.63 10.44
C ARG A 71 13.56 -5.83 11.68
N HIS A 72 14.00 -4.58 11.47
CA HIS A 72 14.42 -3.68 12.55
C HIS A 72 13.29 -2.75 13.00
N ARG A 73 12.13 -2.79 12.33
CA ARG A 73 10.95 -1.94 12.58
C ARG A 73 11.31 -0.46 12.52
N GLN A 74 12.12 -0.10 11.53
CA GLN A 74 12.64 1.27 11.35
C GLN A 74 12.10 1.88 10.06
N THR A 75 11.48 3.06 10.17
CA THR A 75 11.11 3.86 8.99
C THR A 75 12.39 4.41 8.34
N ILE A 76 12.65 4.00 7.09
CA ILE A 76 13.81 4.43 6.30
C ILE A 76 13.48 5.69 5.50
N HIS A 77 12.27 5.72 4.94
CA HIS A 77 11.78 6.85 4.16
C HIS A 77 10.29 7.08 4.41
N ARG A 78 9.88 8.33 4.35
CA ARG A 78 8.47 8.73 4.44
C ARG A 78 8.23 10.00 3.64
N THR A 79 7.08 10.05 2.98
CA THR A 79 6.52 11.25 2.37
C THR A 79 5.39 11.72 3.27
N LEU A 80 5.65 12.78 4.03
CA LEU A 80 4.65 13.41 4.90
C LEU A 80 3.72 14.28 4.05
N MET A 81 2.44 14.30 4.41
CA MET A 81 1.54 15.33 3.90
C MET A 81 1.93 16.68 4.51
N GLY A 82 2.06 17.72 3.69
CA GLY A 82 2.37 19.05 4.20
C GLY A 82 1.36 19.48 5.28
N PRO A 83 1.80 19.99 6.47
CA PRO A 83 0.90 20.26 7.60
C PRO A 83 -0.29 21.15 7.26
N LYS A 84 -0.07 22.17 6.41
CA LYS A 84 -1.15 23.06 5.93
C LYS A 84 -2.18 22.29 5.09
N LEU A 85 -1.72 21.42 4.17
CA LEU A 85 -2.60 20.61 3.33
C LEU A 85 -3.38 19.61 4.18
N ALA A 86 -2.75 18.96 5.16
CA ALA A 86 -3.39 18.05 6.09
C ALA A 86 -4.49 18.75 6.90
N ALA A 87 -4.21 19.94 7.44
CA ALA A 87 -5.19 20.74 8.17
C ALA A 87 -6.38 21.17 7.27
N GLU A 88 -6.12 21.64 6.04
CA GLU A 88 -7.14 22.00 5.07
C GLU A 88 -8.04 20.80 4.71
N LEU A 89 -7.46 19.61 4.50
CA LEU A 89 -8.20 18.38 4.24
C LEU A 89 -9.05 17.96 5.43
N CYS A 90 -8.50 17.98 6.64
CA CYS A 90 -9.26 17.68 7.84
C CYS A 90 -10.43 18.65 8.01
N GLN A 91 -10.21 19.96 7.84
CA GLN A 91 -11.28 20.96 7.90
C GLN A 91 -12.36 20.72 6.85
N PHE A 92 -11.96 20.37 5.62
CA PHE A 92 -12.86 20.07 4.53
C PHE A 92 -13.75 18.85 4.84
N LEU A 93 -13.18 17.76 5.35
CA LEU A 93 -13.92 16.54 5.69
C LEU A 93 -14.82 16.75 6.90
N GLU A 94 -14.33 17.43 7.94
CA GLU A 94 -15.10 17.79 9.14
C GLU A 94 -16.30 18.69 8.79
N ALA A 95 -16.13 19.63 7.87
CA ALA A 95 -17.20 20.51 7.40
C ALA A 95 -18.32 19.77 6.64
N GLN A 96 -18.02 18.60 6.09
CA GLN A 96 -19.01 17.72 5.46
C GLN A 96 -19.63 16.72 6.44
N GLY A 97 -19.29 16.80 7.72
CA GLY A 97 -19.83 15.95 8.78
C GLY A 97 -19.14 14.62 8.97
N HIS A 98 -17.95 14.42 8.37
CA HIS A 98 -17.17 13.21 8.52
C HIS A 98 -16.05 13.35 9.56
N ALA A 99 -15.93 12.37 10.45
CA ALA A 99 -14.78 12.29 11.34
C ALA A 99 -13.53 11.95 10.54
N ALA A 100 -12.67 12.94 10.33
CA ALA A 100 -11.41 12.74 9.63
C ALA A 100 -10.45 11.84 10.42
N LEU A 101 -9.73 11.00 9.69
CA LEU A 101 -8.70 10.08 10.17
C LEU A 101 -7.36 10.52 9.59
N ALA A 102 -6.40 10.90 10.43
CA ALA A 102 -5.04 11.22 10.00
C ALA A 102 -4.09 10.09 10.40
N LEU A 103 -3.65 9.29 9.42
CA LEU A 103 -2.62 8.28 9.63
C LEU A 103 -1.28 8.96 9.93
N GLN A 104 -0.60 8.47 10.95
CA GLN A 104 0.66 9.02 11.43
C GLN A 104 1.82 8.06 11.11
N ASP A 105 3.04 8.60 11.05
CA ASP A 105 4.22 7.78 11.23
C ASP A 105 4.28 7.31 12.68
N THR A 106 3.86 6.08 12.92
CA THR A 106 3.71 5.49 14.26
C THR A 106 5.00 5.55 15.06
N ALA A 107 6.16 5.37 14.42
CA ALA A 107 7.46 5.40 15.08
C ALA A 107 7.77 6.78 15.68
N SER A 108 7.30 7.85 15.04
CA SER A 108 7.50 9.23 15.50
C SER A 108 6.35 9.75 16.38
N ALA A 109 5.11 9.38 16.07
CA ALA A 109 3.90 9.87 16.74
C ALA A 109 3.46 9.03 17.94
N GLY A 110 3.89 7.75 18.04
CA GLY A 110 3.48 6.82 19.08
C GLY A 110 2.04 6.29 18.94
N VAL A 111 1.31 6.74 17.94
CA VAL A 111 -0.05 6.31 17.58
C VAL A 111 -0.14 6.10 16.07
N ASP A 112 -1.07 5.24 15.63
CA ASP A 112 -1.28 5.01 14.20
C ASP A 112 -2.21 6.06 13.60
N TYR A 113 -3.27 6.44 14.32
CA TYR A 113 -4.24 7.43 13.81
C TYR A 113 -4.58 8.48 14.87
N LEU A 114 -4.73 9.72 14.39
CA LEU A 114 -5.54 10.73 15.05
C LEU A 114 -6.93 10.76 14.40
N ILE A 115 -7.98 10.91 15.20
CA ILE A 115 -9.37 11.03 14.72
C ILE A 115 -10.03 12.28 15.29
N SER A 116 -10.83 12.97 14.47
CA SER A 116 -11.64 14.11 14.90
C SER A 116 -12.63 13.69 15.99
N GLY A 117 -12.54 14.32 17.15
CA GLY A 117 -13.42 14.06 18.30
C GLY A 117 -14.66 14.95 18.35
N ASP A 118 -14.64 16.10 17.67
CA ASP A 118 -15.72 17.08 17.66
C ASP A 118 -16.79 16.78 16.59
N VAL A 119 -16.54 15.79 15.73
CA VAL A 119 -17.50 15.34 14.72
C VAL A 119 -18.07 13.98 15.16
N PRO A 120 -19.39 13.78 15.13
CA PRO A 120 -20.00 12.49 15.44
C PRO A 120 -19.45 11.38 14.53
N LEU A 121 -19.07 10.25 15.13
CA LEU A 121 -18.66 9.08 14.35
C LEU A 121 -19.88 8.50 13.64
N ASP A 122 -19.76 8.26 12.35
CA ASP A 122 -20.72 7.48 11.59
C ASP A 122 -20.60 5.97 11.90
N GLU A 123 -21.53 5.17 11.37
CA GLU A 123 -21.54 3.73 11.63
C GLU A 123 -20.31 3.03 11.05
N ALA A 124 -19.89 3.43 9.84
CA ALA A 124 -18.73 2.85 9.19
C ALA A 124 -17.44 3.09 9.99
N THR A 125 -17.27 4.32 10.50
CA THR A 125 -16.12 4.67 11.36
C THR A 125 -16.15 3.89 12.68
N ARG A 126 -17.34 3.77 13.34
CA ARG A 126 -17.47 2.96 14.56
C ARG A 126 -17.14 1.49 14.30
N GLN A 127 -17.64 0.94 13.20
CA GLN A 127 -17.38 -0.44 12.81
C GLN A 127 -15.87 -0.67 12.57
N TRP A 128 -15.21 0.21 11.79
CA TRP A 128 -13.78 0.14 11.58
C TRP A 128 -13.00 0.21 12.91
N MET A 129 -13.35 1.15 13.80
CA MET A 129 -12.70 1.28 15.11
C MET A 129 -12.90 0.05 16.00
N SER A 130 -13.99 -0.68 15.86
CA SER A 130 -14.26 -1.87 16.69
C SER A 130 -13.40 -3.08 16.34
N VAL A 131 -12.82 -3.10 15.14
CA VAL A 131 -12.10 -4.25 14.57
C VAL A 131 -10.64 -3.96 14.22
N THR A 132 -10.28 -2.67 14.07
CA THR A 132 -8.89 -2.29 13.78
C THR A 132 -7.97 -2.61 14.96
N GLN A 133 -6.77 -3.07 14.65
CA GLN A 133 -5.70 -3.23 15.64
C GLN A 133 -4.85 -1.96 15.79
N ALA A 134 -5.13 -0.94 14.98
CA ALA A 134 -4.41 0.32 15.01
C ALA A 134 -4.68 1.11 16.31
N LYS A 135 -3.66 1.77 16.81
CA LYS A 135 -3.76 2.67 17.97
C LYS A 135 -4.39 3.99 17.51
N VAL A 136 -5.65 4.20 17.85
CA VAL A 136 -6.40 5.41 17.49
C VAL A 136 -6.48 6.35 18.70
N LYS A 137 -6.12 7.63 18.51
CA LYS A 137 -6.24 8.68 19.51
C LYS A 137 -7.26 9.72 19.03
N SER A 138 -8.35 9.90 19.78
CA SER A 138 -9.28 11.01 19.54
C SER A 138 -8.66 12.32 20.02
N VAL A 139 -8.80 13.35 19.19
CA VAL A 139 -8.42 14.74 19.48
C VAL A 139 -9.65 15.62 19.23
N GLY A 140 -9.64 16.89 19.64
CA GLY A 140 -10.73 17.80 19.31
C GLY A 140 -10.88 17.98 17.79
N ARG A 141 -10.73 19.19 17.29
CA ARG A 141 -10.68 19.42 15.82
C ARG A 141 -9.36 18.96 15.26
N LEU A 142 -9.43 17.98 14.36
CA LEU A 142 -8.21 17.46 13.74
C LEU A 142 -7.52 18.53 12.87
N ALA A 143 -8.33 19.39 12.21
CA ALA A 143 -7.83 20.54 11.46
C ALA A 143 -6.92 21.52 12.24
N GLU A 144 -7.00 21.53 13.57
CA GLU A 144 -6.23 22.41 14.45
C GLU A 144 -4.94 21.75 14.98
N GLN A 145 -4.67 20.49 14.62
CA GLN A 145 -3.46 19.78 15.02
C GLN A 145 -2.24 20.19 14.17
N ALA A 146 -1.05 19.98 14.70
CA ALA A 146 0.20 20.37 14.04
C ALA A 146 0.54 19.56 12.78
N HIS A 147 0.03 18.35 12.64
CA HIS A 147 0.25 17.43 11.50
C HIS A 147 1.73 17.13 11.16
N GLU A 148 2.64 17.22 12.16
CA GLU A 148 4.08 17.01 11.94
C GLU A 148 4.45 15.58 11.51
N HIS A 149 3.55 14.62 11.76
CA HIS A 149 3.77 13.20 11.45
C HIS A 149 2.67 12.59 10.59
N THR A 150 1.81 13.42 9.99
CA THR A 150 0.69 12.96 9.17
C THR A 150 1.18 12.47 7.80
N ILE A 151 0.85 11.23 7.48
CA ILE A 151 1.19 10.58 6.21
C ILE A 151 0.05 10.74 5.20
N ARG A 152 -1.19 10.51 5.64
CA ARG A 152 -2.41 10.65 4.84
C ARG A 152 -3.58 11.06 5.70
N VAL A 153 -4.60 11.61 5.07
CA VAL A 153 -5.89 11.91 5.70
C VAL A 153 -6.98 11.12 4.99
N GLY A 154 -7.99 10.66 5.71
CA GLY A 154 -9.09 9.90 5.11
C GLY A 154 -10.34 9.87 5.97
N ILE A 155 -11.34 9.13 5.50
CA ILE A 155 -12.59 8.84 6.21
C ILE A 155 -13.01 7.40 5.97
N CYS A 156 -13.78 6.83 6.90
CA CYS A 156 -14.56 5.62 6.67
C CYS A 156 -16.02 6.05 6.48
N ALA A 157 -16.69 5.61 5.43
CA ALA A 157 -18.08 5.94 5.17
C ALA A 157 -18.75 4.88 4.28
N SER A 158 -20.05 5.05 4.00
CA SER A 158 -20.73 4.28 2.98
C SER A 158 -20.19 4.63 1.59
N LYS A 159 -20.34 3.72 0.63
CA LYS A 159 -19.97 3.94 -0.76
C LYS A 159 -20.58 5.22 -1.34
N GLU A 160 -21.85 5.47 -1.05
CA GLU A 160 -22.57 6.65 -1.54
C GLU A 160 -21.94 7.95 -1.00
N GLU A 161 -21.62 8.01 0.29
CA GLU A 161 -20.97 9.17 0.89
C GLU A 161 -19.55 9.35 0.36
N ILE A 162 -18.77 8.28 0.19
CA ILE A 162 -17.43 8.35 -0.42
C ILE A 162 -17.49 8.98 -1.82
N GLU A 163 -18.45 8.58 -2.67
CA GLU A 163 -18.56 9.15 -4.02
C GLU A 163 -18.95 10.65 -4.00
N LYS A 164 -19.79 11.07 -3.05
CA LYS A 164 -20.08 12.50 -2.84
C LYS A 164 -18.84 13.28 -2.41
N VAL A 165 -18.11 12.75 -1.42
CA VAL A 165 -16.90 13.39 -0.91
C VAL A 165 -15.81 13.44 -1.99
N LYS A 166 -15.61 12.38 -2.80
CA LYS A 166 -14.68 12.38 -3.92
C LYS A 166 -14.97 13.47 -4.94
N THR A 167 -16.24 13.64 -5.29
CA THR A 167 -16.66 14.70 -6.23
C THR A 167 -16.34 16.09 -5.68
N ALA A 168 -16.66 16.34 -4.42
CA ALA A 168 -16.36 17.61 -3.76
C ALA A 168 -14.85 17.82 -3.55
N LEU A 169 -14.10 16.77 -3.23
CA LEU A 169 -12.65 16.79 -3.05
C LEU A 169 -11.95 17.14 -4.37
N ALA A 170 -12.36 16.51 -5.48
CA ALA A 170 -11.81 16.81 -6.80
C ALA A 170 -11.98 18.28 -7.18
N ALA A 171 -13.13 18.87 -6.86
CA ALA A 171 -13.40 20.29 -7.13
C ALA A 171 -12.61 21.24 -6.22
N ALA A 172 -12.39 20.86 -4.94
CA ALA A 172 -11.75 21.74 -3.95
C ALA A 172 -10.21 21.68 -3.97
N PHE A 173 -9.64 20.52 -4.29
CA PHE A 173 -8.20 20.30 -4.18
C PHE A 173 -7.51 20.04 -5.52
N GLU A 174 -8.26 19.74 -6.60
CA GLU A 174 -7.73 19.52 -7.94
C GLU A 174 -6.51 18.57 -7.95
N GLN A 175 -5.36 19.05 -8.42
CA GLN A 175 -4.10 18.29 -8.49
C GLN A 175 -3.25 18.37 -7.22
N ARG A 176 -3.75 19.02 -6.16
CA ARG A 176 -3.04 19.16 -4.88
C ARG A 176 -3.00 17.87 -4.07
N VAL A 177 -3.83 16.90 -4.43
CA VAL A 177 -3.91 15.61 -3.75
C VAL A 177 -4.11 14.49 -4.77
N VAL A 178 -3.72 13.27 -4.37
CA VAL A 178 -4.18 12.03 -4.98
C VAL A 178 -5.00 11.27 -3.97
N TYR A 179 -6.00 10.53 -4.44
CA TYR A 179 -6.87 9.77 -3.54
C TYR A 179 -7.31 8.46 -4.17
N GLN A 180 -7.60 7.51 -3.31
CA GLN A 180 -8.19 6.22 -3.64
C GLN A 180 -9.27 5.86 -2.65
N ASN A 181 -10.22 5.03 -3.05
CA ASN A 181 -11.14 4.39 -2.11
C ASN A 181 -10.96 2.88 -2.15
N LEU A 182 -10.98 2.28 -0.99
CA LEU A 182 -10.82 0.86 -0.77
C LEU A 182 -12.06 0.33 -0.08
N LEU A 183 -12.61 -0.76 -0.61
CA LEU A 183 -13.52 -1.59 0.16
C LEU A 183 -12.66 -2.44 1.09
N VAL A 184 -12.91 -2.38 2.40
CA VAL A 184 -12.28 -3.26 3.37
C VAL A 184 -13.27 -4.41 3.68
N PRO A 185 -13.17 -5.56 2.98
CA PRO A 185 -14.18 -6.62 3.05
C PRO A 185 -14.37 -7.16 4.47
N ALA A 186 -13.28 -7.23 5.25
CA ALA A 186 -13.31 -7.67 6.64
C ALA A 186 -14.23 -6.81 7.52
N TYR A 187 -14.53 -5.58 7.10
CA TYR A 187 -15.28 -4.60 7.89
C TYR A 187 -16.55 -4.14 7.18
N GLY A 188 -16.73 -4.47 5.90
CA GLY A 188 -17.88 -4.07 5.11
C GLY A 188 -18.00 -2.55 4.92
N VAL A 189 -16.91 -1.81 5.12
CA VAL A 189 -16.86 -0.35 5.00
C VAL A 189 -15.95 0.07 3.87
N GLU A 190 -16.22 1.22 3.27
CA GLU A 190 -15.28 1.86 2.35
C GLU A 190 -14.45 2.90 3.10
N VAL A 191 -13.19 3.00 2.71
CA VAL A 191 -12.23 3.99 3.22
C VAL A 191 -11.78 4.85 2.07
N LEU A 192 -11.95 6.16 2.19
CA LEU A 192 -11.32 7.13 1.30
C LEU A 192 -9.98 7.54 1.89
N GLU A 193 -8.95 7.37 1.13
CA GLU A 193 -7.58 7.74 1.50
C GLU A 193 -7.08 8.86 0.59
N VAL A 194 -6.56 9.92 1.18
CA VAL A 194 -6.07 11.11 0.48
C VAL A 194 -4.61 11.33 0.83
N PHE A 195 -3.76 11.49 -0.19
CA PHE A 195 -2.30 11.56 -0.08
C PHE A 195 -1.76 12.85 -0.72
N ASP A 196 -0.52 13.16 -0.37
CA ASP A 196 0.30 14.07 -1.16
C ASP A 196 0.45 13.54 -2.60
N PRO A 197 0.42 14.40 -3.63
CA PRO A 197 0.50 13.96 -5.02
C PRO A 197 1.80 13.25 -5.41
N ALA A 198 2.87 13.41 -4.61
CA ALA A 198 4.12 12.66 -4.83
C ALA A 198 4.04 11.19 -4.40
N VAL A 199 2.97 10.77 -3.70
CA VAL A 199 2.84 9.41 -3.18
C VAL A 199 2.30 8.47 -4.24
N ASN A 200 3.06 7.42 -4.55
CA ASN A 200 2.63 6.23 -5.27
C ASN A 200 3.58 5.06 -4.97
N LYS A 201 3.14 3.83 -5.20
CA LYS A 201 3.95 2.62 -4.89
C LYS A 201 5.29 2.61 -5.61
N TRP A 202 5.36 3.14 -6.85
CA TRP A 202 6.58 3.14 -7.63
C TRP A 202 7.69 3.98 -7.00
N GLU A 203 7.39 5.15 -6.48
CA GLU A 203 8.39 5.99 -5.79
C GLU A 203 8.96 5.29 -4.55
N GLY A 204 8.11 4.61 -3.77
CA GLY A 204 8.57 3.79 -2.64
C GLY A 204 9.48 2.64 -3.10
N ILE A 205 9.12 1.94 -4.17
CA ILE A 205 9.91 0.85 -4.77
C ILE A 205 11.26 1.38 -5.27
N LEU A 206 11.28 2.53 -5.94
CA LEU A 206 12.52 3.17 -6.40
C LEU A 206 13.44 3.54 -5.24
N HIS A 207 12.87 3.94 -4.09
CA HIS A 207 13.69 4.19 -2.90
C HIS A 207 14.42 2.92 -2.44
N VAL A 208 13.72 1.78 -2.37
CA VAL A 208 14.33 0.48 -2.05
C VAL A 208 15.36 0.07 -3.12
N ALA A 209 15.02 0.19 -4.39
CA ALA A 209 15.88 -0.20 -5.51
C ALA A 209 17.20 0.58 -5.53
N ARG A 210 17.15 1.90 -5.32
CA ARG A 210 18.34 2.76 -5.23
C ARG A 210 19.29 2.34 -4.11
N HIS A 211 18.75 1.94 -2.96
CA HIS A 211 19.56 1.44 -1.83
C HIS A 211 20.34 0.17 -2.19
N HIS A 212 19.83 -0.63 -3.10
CA HIS A 212 20.45 -1.86 -3.59
C HIS A 212 21.15 -1.72 -4.96
N ALA A 213 21.31 -0.49 -5.47
CA ALA A 213 21.88 -0.20 -6.80
C ALA A 213 21.18 -0.96 -7.95
N ILE A 214 19.85 -1.12 -7.85
CA ILE A 214 19.01 -1.78 -8.85
C ILE A 214 18.35 -0.71 -9.72
N SER A 215 18.47 -0.82 -11.04
CA SER A 215 17.84 0.09 -11.99
C SER A 215 16.36 -0.31 -12.25
N PRO A 216 15.51 0.64 -12.72
CA PRO A 216 14.11 0.36 -13.05
C PRO A 216 13.92 -0.84 -13.98
N GLU A 217 14.79 -1.01 -14.96
CA GLU A 217 14.75 -2.09 -15.96
C GLU A 217 14.99 -3.49 -15.33
N GLN A 218 15.58 -3.53 -14.13
CA GLN A 218 15.87 -4.75 -13.38
C GLN A 218 14.76 -5.08 -12.36
N ILE A 219 13.63 -4.36 -12.39
CA ILE A 219 12.50 -4.56 -11.51
C ILE A 219 11.39 -5.31 -12.25
N ILE A 220 10.88 -6.36 -11.62
CA ILE A 220 9.62 -6.99 -11.96
C ILE A 220 8.60 -6.47 -10.94
N ALA A 221 7.48 -5.89 -11.40
CA ALA A 221 6.42 -5.41 -10.53
C ALA A 221 5.12 -6.17 -10.81
N ILE A 222 4.48 -6.69 -9.76
CA ILE A 222 3.31 -7.54 -9.85
C ILE A 222 2.20 -6.95 -8.99
N GLY A 223 0.99 -6.77 -9.58
CA GLY A 223 -0.15 -6.19 -8.89
C GLY A 223 -1.48 -6.42 -9.63
N ASP A 224 -2.58 -5.92 -9.06
CA ASP A 224 -3.92 -6.15 -9.58
C ASP A 224 -4.84 -4.91 -9.55
N ASP A 225 -4.59 -3.91 -8.70
CA ASP A 225 -5.47 -2.75 -8.59
C ASP A 225 -4.83 -1.46 -9.18
N VAL A 226 -5.66 -0.42 -9.31
CA VAL A 226 -5.29 0.85 -9.97
C VAL A 226 -4.11 1.57 -9.31
N ASN A 227 -3.90 1.36 -8.01
CA ASN A 227 -2.75 1.90 -7.29
C ASN A 227 -1.43 1.21 -7.67
N ASP A 228 -1.47 0.07 -8.39
CA ASP A 228 -0.31 -0.64 -8.92
C ASP A 228 0.12 -0.14 -10.30
N ILE A 229 -0.75 0.60 -11.00
CA ILE A 229 -0.46 1.09 -12.36
C ILE A 229 0.91 1.77 -12.43
N PRO A 230 1.29 2.68 -11.53
CA PRO A 230 2.61 3.32 -11.61
C PRO A 230 3.77 2.33 -11.56
N MET A 231 3.73 1.31 -10.70
CA MET A 231 4.82 0.33 -10.62
C MET A 231 4.82 -0.63 -11.82
N ILE A 232 3.64 -1.04 -12.31
CA ILE A 232 3.50 -1.93 -13.48
C ILE A 232 3.96 -1.23 -14.77
N GLN A 233 3.64 0.05 -14.94
CA GLN A 233 4.04 0.80 -16.15
C GLN A 233 5.54 1.08 -16.21
N ASN A 234 6.17 1.35 -15.08
CA ASN A 234 7.54 1.86 -15.04
C ASN A 234 8.60 0.78 -14.75
N ALA A 235 8.22 -0.40 -14.31
CA ALA A 235 9.14 -1.52 -14.10
C ALA A 235 9.66 -2.08 -15.44
N GLY A 236 10.83 -2.72 -15.41
CA GLY A 236 11.39 -3.47 -16.54
C GLY A 236 10.44 -4.55 -17.04
N LEU A 237 9.71 -5.23 -16.12
CA LEU A 237 8.61 -6.12 -16.44
C LEU A 237 7.43 -5.84 -15.51
N GLY A 238 6.39 -5.20 -16.04
CA GLY A 238 5.11 -5.03 -15.35
C GLY A 238 4.19 -6.21 -15.59
N VAL A 239 3.71 -6.83 -14.53
CA VAL A 239 2.88 -8.04 -14.52
C VAL A 239 1.55 -7.76 -13.84
N ALA A 240 0.45 -8.06 -14.49
CA ALA A 240 -0.88 -8.02 -13.91
C ALA A 240 -1.35 -9.42 -13.52
N MET A 241 -2.01 -9.53 -12.37
CA MET A 241 -2.73 -10.73 -11.98
C MET A 241 -3.93 -10.97 -12.89
N GLY A 242 -4.37 -12.21 -13.05
CA GLY A 242 -5.55 -12.57 -13.87
C GLY A 242 -6.87 -12.00 -13.31
N ASN A 243 -6.93 -11.73 -12.01
CA ASN A 243 -8.04 -11.01 -11.36
C ASN A 243 -7.90 -9.48 -11.40
N ALA A 244 -6.88 -8.94 -12.06
CA ALA A 244 -6.62 -7.50 -12.07
C ALA A 244 -7.73 -6.70 -12.75
N ARG A 245 -7.89 -5.46 -12.31
CA ARG A 245 -8.85 -4.52 -12.89
C ARG A 245 -8.50 -4.19 -14.35
N PRO A 246 -9.50 -3.93 -15.22
CA PRO A 246 -9.25 -3.67 -16.64
C PRO A 246 -8.18 -2.58 -16.94
N PRO A 247 -8.10 -1.46 -16.19
CA PRO A 247 -7.04 -0.47 -16.41
C PRO A 247 -5.63 -1.01 -16.14
N VAL A 248 -5.46 -1.96 -15.20
CA VAL A 248 -4.19 -2.60 -14.87
C VAL A 248 -3.79 -3.58 -15.96
N LEU A 249 -4.75 -4.41 -16.43
CA LEU A 249 -4.53 -5.32 -17.54
C LEU A 249 -4.09 -4.58 -18.82
N ALA A 250 -4.62 -3.38 -19.05
CA ALA A 250 -4.31 -2.58 -20.24
C ALA A 250 -2.86 -2.06 -20.27
N VAL A 251 -2.19 -1.94 -19.13
CA VAL A 251 -0.82 -1.38 -19.03
C VAL A 251 0.25 -2.43 -18.78
N ALA A 252 -0.14 -3.64 -18.39
CA ALA A 252 0.79 -4.72 -18.09
C ALA A 252 1.43 -5.29 -19.36
N ARG A 253 2.71 -5.64 -19.28
CA ARG A 253 3.42 -6.36 -20.35
C ARG A 253 3.16 -7.86 -20.32
N ARG A 254 2.76 -8.39 -19.17
CA ARG A 254 2.39 -9.80 -18.99
C ARG A 254 1.18 -9.90 -18.07
N VAL A 255 0.30 -10.85 -18.36
CA VAL A 255 -0.81 -11.26 -17.49
C VAL A 255 -0.54 -12.69 -17.05
N ILE A 256 -0.69 -12.96 -15.76
CA ILE A 256 -0.51 -14.27 -15.14
C ILE A 256 -1.83 -14.83 -14.62
N GLY A 257 -1.84 -16.00 -13.99
CA GLY A 257 -3.04 -16.57 -13.36
C GLY A 257 -3.60 -15.66 -12.27
N ALA A 258 -4.86 -15.91 -11.89
CA ALA A 258 -5.50 -15.16 -10.81
C ALA A 258 -4.96 -15.57 -9.43
N ASN A 259 -5.18 -14.74 -8.41
CA ASN A 259 -4.75 -15.03 -7.05
C ASN A 259 -5.45 -16.26 -6.42
N HIS A 260 -6.68 -16.55 -6.85
CA HIS A 260 -7.41 -17.76 -6.44
C HIS A 260 -6.94 -19.06 -7.15
N ASP A 261 -6.15 -18.94 -8.23
CA ASP A 261 -5.58 -20.04 -9.00
C ASP A 261 -4.07 -20.21 -8.77
N GLU A 262 -3.53 -19.62 -7.72
CA GLU A 262 -2.09 -19.63 -7.40
C GLU A 262 -1.20 -18.99 -8.49
N GLY A 263 -1.74 -18.06 -9.28
CA GLY A 263 -1.06 -17.49 -10.44
C GLY A 263 0.26 -16.78 -10.10
N LEU A 264 0.35 -16.13 -8.93
CA LEU A 264 1.61 -15.56 -8.46
C LEU A 264 2.66 -16.63 -8.21
N ALA A 265 2.28 -17.71 -7.50
CA ALA A 265 3.23 -18.77 -7.15
C ALA A 265 3.77 -19.47 -8.41
N GLU A 266 2.90 -19.78 -9.37
CA GLU A 266 3.29 -20.36 -10.66
C GLU A 266 4.28 -19.45 -11.41
N PHE A 267 4.00 -18.16 -11.49
CA PHE A 267 4.88 -17.21 -12.14
C PHE A 267 6.25 -17.09 -11.46
N LEU A 268 6.29 -17.05 -10.12
CA LEU A 268 7.55 -17.00 -9.37
C LEU A 268 8.37 -18.28 -9.55
N GLU A 269 7.73 -19.46 -9.60
CA GLU A 269 8.37 -20.73 -9.87
C GLU A 269 8.99 -20.75 -11.28
N GLU A 270 8.26 -20.28 -12.29
CA GLU A 270 8.75 -20.13 -13.67
C GLU A 270 9.95 -19.19 -13.77
N LEU A 271 9.94 -18.07 -13.03
CA LEU A 271 11.08 -17.14 -12.96
C LEU A 271 12.34 -17.80 -12.41
N VAL A 272 12.20 -18.59 -11.36
CA VAL A 272 13.35 -19.31 -10.75
C VAL A 272 13.91 -20.34 -11.72
N GLU A 273 13.03 -21.12 -12.39
CA GLU A 273 13.45 -22.13 -13.38
C GLU A 273 14.19 -21.49 -14.56
N SER A 274 13.66 -20.39 -15.10
CA SER A 274 14.30 -19.69 -16.23
C SER A 274 15.62 -19.02 -15.83
N HIS A 275 15.79 -18.61 -14.59
CA HIS A 275 17.05 -18.03 -14.08
C HIS A 275 18.12 -19.09 -13.83
N ALA A 276 17.73 -20.30 -13.44
CA ALA A 276 18.64 -21.42 -13.26
C ALA A 276 19.32 -21.89 -14.57
N VAL A 277 18.73 -21.54 -15.72
CA VAL A 277 19.26 -21.87 -17.05
C VAL A 277 20.32 -20.86 -17.54
N GLN A 278 20.38 -19.64 -16.95
CA GLN A 278 21.43 -18.65 -17.25
C GLN A 278 22.41 -18.56 -16.07
N PRO A 279 23.63 -19.14 -16.19
CA PRO A 279 24.64 -18.96 -15.13
C PRO A 279 24.95 -17.48 -14.97
N LEU A 280 24.90 -17.00 -13.72
CA LEU A 280 25.34 -15.66 -13.36
C LEU A 280 26.79 -15.44 -13.88
N PRO A 281 27.10 -14.28 -14.48
CA PRO A 281 28.50 -13.96 -14.79
C PRO A 281 29.28 -14.01 -13.48
N GLU A 282 30.40 -14.76 -13.51
CA GLU A 282 31.31 -14.88 -12.37
C GLU A 282 31.67 -13.47 -11.88
N ARG A 283 31.40 -13.17 -10.63
CA ARG A 283 31.87 -11.95 -9.99
C ARG A 283 33.40 -12.07 -9.93
N GLU A 284 34.09 -11.27 -10.74
CA GLU A 284 35.54 -11.07 -10.57
C GLU A 284 35.78 -10.64 -9.12
N ARG A 285 36.65 -11.36 -8.45
CA ARG A 285 37.03 -11.20 -7.04
C ARG A 285 37.93 -9.99 -6.85
#